data_275ca8bc447ba2f0dd88947e9fd671a8
#
_entry.id   275ca8bc447ba2f0dd88947e9fd671a8
#
_cell.length_a   1.000
_cell.length_b   1.000
_cell.length_c   1.000
_cell.angle_alpha   90.00
_cell.angle_beta   90.00
_cell.angle_gamma   90.00
#
_symmetry.space_group_name_H-M   'P 1'
#
loop_
_entity.id
_entity.type
_entity.pdbx_description
1 polymer ?
#
loop_
_entity_poly.entity_id
_entity_poly.type
_entity_poly.pdbx_seq_one_letter_code
_entity_poly.pdbx_strand_id
1 'polypeptide(L)'
;MRIGVFICHCGSNIAGTVDCARVAEIVRSYLDVVYATDPMYTCAEPGQAAIEAAIHEHRLDGVVVASCSPRMHETTFRRTVERAGLNRYMFEMANIREHVSWIGKDREANTNKAAELVRLAVEKLRNDRPLVAKQFDVNKRVLVIGGGMAGIQAALDCAEGGIPVVLVEREATIGGKMAKLDKTFPTIDCSACVLGPKMVDVAQHPNITLYAYSEVEEVSGFVGNFTVRIRKKATHVDWSLCTGCGACTEKCPSKKPPDTFNEYTGDTTAITIAFPQAIPKKTVINPEYCRRLTKDKCGVCAKVCPTGAIKYDMEDEVVTEEVGSIVAATGYDLMDWTVYQEYDRDRKSVV
;
A
#
# COMPACT_ATOMS: atom_id res chain seq x y z
N MET A 1 -5.26 -29.71 -26.53
CA MET A 1 -5.97 -28.44 -26.29
C MET A 1 -6.31 -27.79 -27.62
N ARG A 2 -7.41 -27.04 -27.73
CA ARG A 2 -7.82 -26.34 -28.97
C ARG A 2 -7.79 -24.83 -28.70
N ILE A 3 -6.78 -24.14 -29.24
CA ILE A 3 -6.50 -22.73 -28.96
C ILE A 3 -6.90 -21.86 -30.14
N GLY A 4 -7.64 -20.80 -29.88
CA GLY A 4 -7.92 -19.71 -30.82
C GLY A 4 -6.99 -18.52 -30.56
N VAL A 5 -6.41 -17.96 -31.63
CA VAL A 5 -5.51 -16.80 -31.54
C VAL A 5 -6.07 -15.63 -32.33
N PHE A 6 -6.12 -14.44 -31.68
CA PHE A 6 -6.66 -13.23 -32.25
C PHE A 6 -5.60 -12.12 -32.24
N ILE A 7 -5.15 -11.68 -33.42
CA ILE A 7 -4.10 -10.69 -33.59
C ILE A 7 -4.75 -9.33 -33.86
N CYS A 8 -4.77 -8.44 -32.89
CA CYS A 8 -5.41 -7.14 -32.99
C CYS A 8 -4.57 -6.16 -33.82
N HIS A 9 -5.17 -5.49 -34.80
CA HIS A 9 -4.52 -4.39 -35.54
C HIS A 9 -4.37 -3.14 -34.66
N CYS A 10 -5.29 -2.93 -33.70
CA CYS A 10 -5.39 -1.68 -32.91
C CYS A 10 -5.38 -0.44 -33.83
N GLY A 11 -6.12 -0.48 -34.94
CA GLY A 11 -5.97 0.45 -36.04
C GLY A 11 -4.55 0.44 -36.61
N SER A 12 -3.93 1.62 -36.70
CA SER A 12 -2.54 1.76 -37.12
C SER A 12 -1.50 1.52 -36.01
N ASN A 13 -1.93 1.45 -34.73
CA ASN A 13 -1.01 1.36 -33.59
C ASN A 13 -0.18 0.07 -33.59
N ILE A 14 -0.74 -1.03 -34.09
CA ILE A 14 -0.01 -2.29 -34.25
C ILE A 14 0.26 -2.53 -35.72
N ALA A 15 -0.77 -2.48 -36.56
CA ALA A 15 -0.64 -2.80 -37.99
C ALA A 15 0.27 -1.83 -38.77
N GLY A 16 0.56 -0.65 -38.22
CA GLY A 16 1.52 0.30 -38.84
C GLY A 16 2.95 -0.24 -38.90
N THR A 17 3.35 -1.09 -37.97
CA THR A 17 4.72 -1.63 -37.87
C THR A 17 4.79 -3.15 -37.70
N VAL A 18 3.65 -3.84 -37.59
CA VAL A 18 3.53 -5.31 -37.52
C VAL A 18 2.63 -5.78 -38.64
N ASP A 19 3.00 -6.81 -39.34
CA ASP A 19 2.14 -7.50 -40.32
C ASP A 19 1.23 -8.50 -39.58
N CYS A 20 0.05 -8.04 -39.14
CA CYS A 20 -0.87 -8.83 -38.32
C CYS A 20 -1.37 -10.09 -39.07
N ALA A 21 -1.63 -9.98 -40.37
CA ALA A 21 -2.06 -11.10 -41.19
C ALA A 21 -0.95 -12.17 -41.25
N ARG A 22 0.29 -11.74 -41.46
CA ARG A 22 1.45 -12.64 -41.45
C ARG A 22 1.67 -13.29 -40.08
N VAL A 23 1.50 -12.57 -38.99
CA VAL A 23 1.54 -13.16 -37.63
C VAL A 23 0.46 -14.24 -37.50
N ALA A 24 -0.79 -13.95 -37.91
CA ALA A 24 -1.87 -14.93 -37.84
C ALA A 24 -1.56 -16.19 -38.72
N GLU A 25 -0.94 -16.02 -39.85
CA GLU A 25 -0.49 -17.14 -40.70
C GLU A 25 0.58 -18.00 -40.01
N ILE A 26 1.61 -17.37 -39.44
CA ILE A 26 2.69 -18.07 -38.73
C ILE A 26 2.14 -18.88 -37.56
N VAL A 27 1.29 -18.27 -36.74
CA VAL A 27 0.82 -18.90 -35.50
C VAL A 27 -0.16 -20.06 -35.74
N ARG A 28 -0.77 -20.16 -36.94
CA ARG A 28 -1.58 -21.33 -37.32
C ARG A 28 -0.79 -22.62 -37.34
N SER A 29 0.53 -22.54 -37.51
CA SER A 29 1.41 -23.71 -37.47
C SER A 29 1.78 -24.17 -36.06
N TYR A 30 1.44 -23.39 -35.04
CA TYR A 30 1.80 -23.72 -33.66
C TYR A 30 0.95 -24.86 -33.13
N LEU A 31 1.56 -25.67 -32.30
CA LEU A 31 0.88 -26.81 -31.69
C LEU A 31 -0.35 -26.37 -30.91
N ASP A 32 -1.46 -27.09 -31.11
CA ASP A 32 -2.76 -26.85 -30.51
C ASP A 32 -3.50 -25.57 -31.00
N VAL A 33 -2.93 -24.73 -31.84
CA VAL A 33 -3.64 -23.62 -32.48
C VAL A 33 -4.51 -24.16 -33.62
N VAL A 34 -5.82 -24.09 -33.43
CA VAL A 34 -6.81 -24.57 -34.42
C VAL A 34 -7.49 -23.44 -35.19
N TYR A 35 -7.37 -22.23 -34.71
CA TYR A 35 -7.92 -21.04 -35.35
C TYR A 35 -7.04 -19.82 -35.07
N ALA A 36 -6.79 -19.01 -36.10
CA ALA A 36 -6.11 -17.73 -35.96
C ALA A 36 -6.67 -16.70 -36.94
N THR A 37 -6.87 -15.48 -36.47
CA THR A 37 -7.40 -14.35 -37.25
C THR A 37 -6.83 -13.01 -36.77
N ASP A 38 -6.98 -11.97 -37.58
CA ASP A 38 -6.39 -10.66 -37.34
C ASP A 38 -7.42 -9.52 -37.42
N PRO A 39 -8.37 -9.42 -36.45
CA PRO A 39 -9.41 -8.41 -36.45
C PRO A 39 -8.84 -7.01 -36.21
N MET A 40 -9.53 -5.98 -36.78
CA MET A 40 -9.13 -4.58 -36.67
C MET A 40 -9.10 -4.09 -35.21
N TYR A 41 -10.14 -4.38 -34.44
CA TYR A 41 -10.29 -4.00 -33.04
C TYR A 41 -10.88 -5.16 -32.23
N THR A 42 -10.03 -5.97 -31.66
CA THR A 42 -10.45 -7.16 -30.87
C THR A 42 -11.23 -6.75 -29.60
N CYS A 43 -10.89 -5.61 -28.99
CA CYS A 43 -11.54 -5.12 -27.76
C CYS A 43 -12.91 -4.48 -27.99
N ALA A 44 -13.25 -4.08 -29.23
CA ALA A 44 -14.56 -3.56 -29.55
C ALA A 44 -15.63 -4.66 -29.57
N GLU A 45 -16.90 -4.27 -29.51
CA GLU A 45 -18.02 -5.22 -29.48
C GLU A 45 -18.00 -6.25 -30.63
N PRO A 46 -17.76 -5.85 -31.91
CA PRO A 46 -17.66 -6.84 -32.98
C PRO A 46 -16.49 -7.82 -32.82
N GLY A 47 -15.36 -7.35 -32.26
CA GLY A 47 -14.19 -8.20 -32.00
C GLY A 47 -14.45 -9.19 -30.86
N GLN A 48 -15.13 -8.78 -29.82
CA GLN A 48 -15.56 -9.66 -28.72
C GLN A 48 -16.56 -10.70 -29.23
N ALA A 49 -17.56 -10.30 -30.03
CA ALA A 49 -18.52 -11.21 -30.64
C ALA A 49 -17.84 -12.25 -31.55
N ALA A 50 -16.80 -11.84 -32.28
CA ALA A 50 -16.02 -12.77 -33.10
C ALA A 50 -15.25 -13.80 -32.26
N ILE A 51 -14.74 -13.40 -31.08
CA ILE A 51 -14.11 -14.35 -30.13
C ILE A 51 -15.16 -15.34 -29.63
N GLU A 52 -16.34 -14.87 -29.20
CA GLU A 52 -17.43 -15.74 -28.71
C GLU A 52 -17.89 -16.75 -29.80
N ALA A 53 -18.09 -16.26 -31.03
CA ALA A 53 -18.45 -17.12 -32.16
C ALA A 53 -17.40 -18.20 -32.43
N ALA A 54 -16.11 -17.81 -32.45
CA ALA A 54 -15.02 -18.75 -32.72
C ALA A 54 -14.87 -19.81 -31.60
N ILE A 55 -15.12 -19.45 -30.33
CA ILE A 55 -15.13 -20.42 -29.22
C ILE A 55 -16.15 -21.54 -29.50
N HIS A 56 -17.35 -21.19 -29.92
CA HIS A 56 -18.39 -22.17 -30.22
C HIS A 56 -18.14 -22.92 -31.51
N GLU A 57 -17.82 -22.23 -32.59
CA GLU A 57 -17.62 -22.82 -33.92
C GLU A 57 -16.46 -23.81 -33.96
N HIS A 58 -15.33 -23.39 -33.36
CA HIS A 58 -14.10 -24.19 -33.37
C HIS A 58 -13.91 -25.03 -32.10
N ARG A 59 -14.88 -25.00 -31.16
CA ARG A 59 -14.83 -25.72 -29.87
C ARG A 59 -13.50 -25.47 -29.17
N LEU A 60 -13.19 -24.19 -28.93
CA LEU A 60 -11.92 -23.80 -28.33
C LEU A 60 -11.90 -24.15 -26.82
N ASP A 61 -10.77 -24.59 -26.33
CA ASP A 61 -10.49 -24.82 -24.91
C ASP A 61 -9.76 -23.63 -24.28
N GLY A 62 -9.18 -22.75 -25.11
CA GLY A 62 -8.46 -21.58 -24.67
C GLY A 62 -8.32 -20.53 -25.75
N VAL A 63 -8.08 -19.28 -25.36
CA VAL A 63 -8.00 -18.12 -26.24
C VAL A 63 -6.74 -17.30 -25.93
N VAL A 64 -5.99 -16.95 -26.98
CA VAL A 64 -4.90 -15.98 -26.91
C VAL A 64 -5.28 -14.74 -27.71
N VAL A 65 -5.16 -13.55 -27.10
CA VAL A 65 -5.33 -12.26 -27.76
C VAL A 65 -3.99 -11.53 -27.78
N ALA A 66 -3.45 -11.34 -28.98
CA ALA A 66 -2.27 -10.53 -29.20
C ALA A 66 -2.69 -9.08 -29.50
N SER A 67 -2.47 -8.16 -28.56
CA SER A 67 -2.96 -6.79 -28.65
C SER A 67 -2.13 -5.83 -27.79
N CYS A 68 -2.77 -4.84 -27.21
CA CYS A 68 -2.18 -3.91 -26.23
C CYS A 68 -1.88 -4.57 -24.87
N SER A 69 -1.39 -3.77 -23.94
CA SER A 69 -1.08 -4.22 -22.56
C SER A 69 -2.28 -4.90 -21.89
N PRO A 70 -2.08 -6.03 -21.19
CA PRO A 70 -3.10 -6.68 -20.36
C PRO A 70 -3.79 -5.72 -19.38
N ARG A 71 -3.06 -4.73 -18.86
CA ARG A 71 -3.60 -3.71 -17.94
C ARG A 71 -4.83 -2.97 -18.48
N MET A 72 -4.98 -2.91 -19.81
CA MET A 72 -6.10 -2.19 -20.43
C MET A 72 -7.35 -3.05 -20.59
N HIS A 73 -7.21 -4.27 -21.11
CA HIS A 73 -8.35 -5.04 -21.58
C HIS A 73 -8.39 -6.51 -21.13
N GLU A 74 -7.51 -6.94 -20.25
CA GLU A 74 -7.53 -8.31 -19.74
C GLU A 74 -8.89 -8.65 -19.11
N THR A 75 -9.44 -7.77 -18.29
CA THR A 75 -10.75 -7.97 -17.67
C THR A 75 -11.87 -8.06 -18.71
N THR A 76 -11.79 -7.26 -19.78
CA THR A 76 -12.76 -7.30 -20.89
C THR A 76 -12.75 -8.66 -21.57
N PHE A 77 -11.57 -9.14 -21.96
CA PHE A 77 -11.45 -10.42 -22.66
C PHE A 77 -11.76 -11.62 -21.76
N ARG A 78 -11.38 -11.60 -20.48
CA ARG A 78 -11.78 -12.63 -19.52
C ARG A 78 -13.29 -12.74 -19.37
N ARG A 79 -14.01 -11.61 -19.39
CA ARG A 79 -15.48 -11.60 -19.41
C ARG A 79 -16.04 -12.12 -20.73
N THR A 80 -15.40 -11.80 -21.85
CA THR A 80 -15.81 -12.28 -23.18
C THR A 80 -15.73 -13.80 -23.28
N VAL A 81 -14.63 -14.41 -22.90
CA VAL A 81 -14.49 -15.87 -22.92
C VAL A 81 -15.44 -16.55 -21.93
N GLU A 82 -15.68 -15.93 -20.79
CA GLU A 82 -16.63 -16.41 -19.76
C GLU A 82 -18.07 -16.40 -20.27
N ARG A 83 -18.50 -15.34 -20.99
CA ARG A 83 -19.82 -15.29 -21.64
C ARG A 83 -20.01 -16.40 -22.68
N ALA A 84 -18.94 -16.79 -23.35
CA ALA A 84 -18.95 -17.92 -24.29
C ALA A 84 -18.87 -19.29 -23.59
N GLY A 85 -18.93 -19.35 -22.26
CA GLY A 85 -18.90 -20.60 -21.49
C GLY A 85 -17.52 -21.19 -21.24
N LEU A 86 -16.46 -20.50 -21.60
CA LEU A 86 -15.08 -20.90 -21.29
C LEU A 86 -14.70 -20.48 -19.87
N ASN A 87 -13.81 -21.25 -19.22
CA ASN A 87 -13.24 -20.77 -17.96
C ASN A 87 -12.44 -19.48 -18.19
N ARG A 88 -12.72 -18.43 -17.44
CA ARG A 88 -12.12 -17.09 -17.60
C ARG A 88 -10.58 -17.07 -17.50
N TYR A 89 -9.98 -18.10 -16.90
CA TYR A 89 -8.53 -18.25 -16.77
C TYR A 89 -7.91 -19.05 -17.92
N MET A 90 -8.70 -19.67 -18.78
CA MET A 90 -8.24 -20.28 -20.02
C MET A 90 -8.07 -19.21 -21.12
N PHE A 91 -7.38 -18.13 -20.77
CA PHE A 91 -7.20 -16.94 -21.58
C PHE A 91 -5.84 -16.28 -21.29
N GLU A 92 -5.10 -15.95 -22.35
CA GLU A 92 -3.82 -15.23 -22.26
C GLU A 92 -3.75 -14.03 -23.21
N MET A 93 -2.94 -13.03 -22.84
CA MET A 93 -2.64 -11.88 -23.69
C MET A 93 -1.16 -11.80 -24.04
N ALA A 94 -0.87 -11.62 -25.35
CA ALA A 94 0.45 -11.24 -25.83
C ALA A 94 0.48 -9.72 -26.09
N ASN A 95 1.34 -9.00 -25.38
CA ASN A 95 1.50 -7.56 -25.60
C ASN A 95 2.38 -7.28 -26.80
N ILE A 96 1.76 -7.07 -27.96
CA ILE A 96 2.44 -6.77 -29.22
C ILE A 96 2.41 -5.29 -29.60
N ARG A 97 1.76 -4.44 -28.81
CA ARG A 97 1.74 -2.99 -28.99
C ARG A 97 2.92 -2.33 -28.26
N GLU A 98 2.91 -2.35 -26.95
CA GLU A 98 3.93 -1.70 -26.12
C GLU A 98 5.28 -2.40 -26.18
N HIS A 99 5.30 -3.74 -26.35
CA HIS A 99 6.55 -4.53 -26.38
C HIS A 99 7.12 -4.73 -27.79
N VAL A 100 6.37 -4.38 -28.84
CA VAL A 100 6.80 -4.57 -30.22
C VAL A 100 6.58 -3.31 -31.06
N SER A 101 5.33 -3.00 -31.37
CA SER A 101 4.96 -1.98 -32.34
C SER A 101 5.48 -0.58 -31.98
N TRP A 102 5.49 -0.22 -30.69
CA TRP A 102 5.91 1.11 -30.25
C TRP A 102 7.43 1.26 -30.08
N ILE A 103 8.17 0.17 -30.00
CA ILE A 103 9.63 0.20 -29.79
C ILE A 103 10.45 -0.08 -31.02
N GLY A 104 9.89 -0.78 -32.01
CA GLY A 104 10.55 -1.12 -33.26
C GLY A 104 9.95 -0.41 -34.47
N LYS A 105 10.78 -0.10 -35.49
CA LYS A 105 10.36 0.47 -36.76
C LYS A 105 10.48 -0.52 -37.92
N ASP A 106 11.29 -1.54 -37.77
CA ASP A 106 11.48 -2.59 -38.78
C ASP A 106 10.27 -3.54 -38.72
N ARG A 107 9.47 -3.52 -39.79
CA ARG A 107 8.22 -4.28 -39.89
C ARG A 107 8.46 -5.80 -39.86
N GLU A 108 9.53 -6.30 -40.49
CA GLU A 108 9.83 -7.73 -40.55
C GLU A 108 10.29 -8.23 -39.15
N ALA A 109 11.24 -7.52 -38.55
CA ALA A 109 11.71 -7.83 -37.22
C ALA A 109 10.57 -7.74 -36.16
N ASN A 110 9.70 -6.75 -36.26
CA ASN A 110 8.53 -6.60 -35.38
C ASN A 110 7.52 -7.73 -35.58
N THR A 111 7.27 -8.13 -36.84
CA THR A 111 6.35 -9.24 -37.14
C THR A 111 6.85 -10.56 -36.55
N ASN A 112 8.15 -10.85 -36.72
CA ASN A 112 8.77 -12.03 -36.14
C ASN A 112 8.73 -12.00 -34.60
N LYS A 113 9.03 -10.85 -33.98
CA LYS A 113 8.96 -10.69 -32.54
C LYS A 113 7.53 -10.83 -32.01
N ALA A 114 6.54 -10.29 -32.72
CA ALA A 114 5.12 -10.46 -32.37
C ALA A 114 4.72 -11.93 -32.39
N ALA A 115 5.09 -12.67 -33.46
CA ALA A 115 4.82 -14.08 -33.54
C ALA A 115 5.46 -14.86 -32.39
N GLU A 116 6.69 -14.52 -32.00
CA GLU A 116 7.37 -15.15 -30.86
C GLU A 116 6.66 -14.88 -29.52
N LEU A 117 6.21 -13.64 -29.26
CA LEU A 117 5.42 -13.34 -28.07
C LEU A 117 4.08 -14.09 -28.03
N VAL A 118 3.45 -14.26 -29.21
CA VAL A 118 2.24 -15.09 -29.30
C VAL A 118 2.57 -16.55 -29.04
N ARG A 119 3.70 -17.08 -29.53
CA ARG A 119 4.15 -18.43 -29.24
C ARG A 119 4.30 -18.65 -27.74
N LEU A 120 4.93 -17.70 -27.03
CA LEU A 120 5.09 -17.79 -25.58
C LEU A 120 3.73 -17.78 -24.85
N ALA A 121 2.76 -16.96 -25.30
CA ALA A 121 1.43 -16.95 -24.72
C ALA A 121 0.66 -18.25 -25.00
N VAL A 122 0.80 -18.84 -26.18
CA VAL A 122 0.24 -20.16 -26.54
C VAL A 122 0.84 -21.24 -25.64
N GLU A 123 2.17 -21.27 -25.49
CA GLU A 123 2.84 -22.25 -24.63
C GLU A 123 2.46 -22.11 -23.17
N LYS A 124 2.30 -20.87 -22.68
CA LYS A 124 1.80 -20.63 -21.33
C LYS A 124 0.40 -21.21 -21.17
N LEU A 125 -0.53 -20.86 -22.06
CA LEU A 125 -1.92 -21.31 -22.00
C LEU A 125 -2.06 -22.83 -22.07
N ARG A 126 -1.20 -23.51 -22.86
CA ARG A 126 -1.16 -24.98 -22.94
C ARG A 126 -0.82 -25.66 -21.61
N ASN A 127 -0.10 -24.96 -20.73
CA ASN A 127 0.28 -25.44 -19.40
C ASN A 127 -0.65 -24.93 -18.30
N ASP A 128 -1.59 -24.04 -18.61
CA ASP A 128 -2.58 -23.54 -17.67
C ASP A 128 -3.69 -24.58 -17.41
N ARG A 129 -4.37 -24.40 -16.28
CA ARG A 129 -5.52 -25.21 -15.88
C ARG A 129 -6.68 -24.31 -15.54
N PRO A 130 -7.93 -24.77 -15.80
CA PRO A 130 -9.10 -24.05 -15.35
C PRO A 130 -9.06 -23.83 -13.83
N LEU A 131 -9.11 -22.56 -13.43
CA LEU A 131 -9.18 -22.20 -12.01
C LEU A 131 -10.63 -22.06 -11.59
N VAL A 132 -10.91 -22.54 -10.39
CA VAL A 132 -12.22 -22.40 -9.75
C VAL A 132 -12.12 -21.29 -8.73
N ALA A 133 -13.02 -20.30 -8.82
CA ALA A 133 -13.12 -19.25 -7.82
C ALA A 133 -13.47 -19.87 -6.46
N LYS A 134 -12.65 -19.62 -5.47
CA LYS A 134 -12.92 -19.99 -4.08
C LYS A 134 -13.56 -18.79 -3.39
N GLN A 135 -14.55 -19.06 -2.56
CA GLN A 135 -15.18 -18.05 -1.70
C GLN A 135 -14.70 -18.29 -0.26
N PHE A 136 -14.33 -17.20 0.39
CA PHE A 136 -13.96 -17.19 1.79
C PHE A 136 -14.74 -16.07 2.48
N ASP A 137 -15.13 -16.31 3.71
CA ASP A 137 -15.65 -15.24 4.56
C ASP A 137 -14.54 -14.22 4.81
N VAL A 138 -14.89 -12.95 4.71
CA VAL A 138 -13.95 -11.83 4.87
C VAL A 138 -14.29 -11.08 6.15
N ASN A 139 -13.29 -10.94 7.02
CA ASN A 139 -13.38 -10.02 8.13
C ASN A 139 -13.45 -8.57 7.60
N LYS A 140 -14.48 -7.83 7.98
CA LYS A 140 -14.68 -6.45 7.48
C LYS A 140 -13.82 -5.41 8.19
N ARG A 141 -13.11 -5.78 9.26
CA ARG A 141 -12.25 -4.87 10.01
C ARG A 141 -10.97 -4.54 9.23
N VAL A 142 -10.51 -3.30 9.29
CA VAL A 142 -9.31 -2.82 8.58
C VAL A 142 -8.24 -2.43 9.60
N LEU A 143 -7.00 -2.87 9.34
CA LEU A 143 -5.82 -2.35 10.03
C LEU A 143 -5.21 -1.21 9.20
N VAL A 144 -4.93 -0.09 9.85
CA VAL A 144 -4.14 1.01 9.27
C VAL A 144 -2.84 1.12 10.06
N ILE A 145 -1.70 1.01 9.37
CA ILE A 145 -0.36 1.09 9.96
C ILE A 145 0.22 2.47 9.66
N GLY A 146 0.38 3.28 10.71
CA GLY A 146 0.88 4.65 10.65
C GLY A 146 -0.23 5.69 10.82
N GLY A 147 -0.10 6.52 11.85
CA GLY A 147 -1.02 7.60 12.21
C GLY A 147 -0.62 8.96 11.65
N GLY A 148 0.09 9.00 10.49
CA GLY A 148 0.31 10.22 9.72
C GLY A 148 -0.94 10.63 8.94
N MET A 149 -0.86 11.73 8.16
CA MET A 149 -2.03 12.27 7.44
C MET A 149 -2.72 11.24 6.54
N ALA A 150 -1.95 10.41 5.83
CA ALA A 150 -2.50 9.37 4.96
C ALA A 150 -3.25 8.29 5.74
N GLY A 151 -2.69 7.84 6.88
CA GLY A 151 -3.34 6.84 7.72
C GLY A 151 -4.56 7.38 8.46
N ILE A 152 -4.50 8.62 8.94
CA ILE A 152 -5.64 9.33 9.54
C ILE A 152 -6.79 9.39 8.54
N GLN A 153 -6.53 9.85 7.30
CA GLN A 153 -7.57 9.96 6.29
C GLN A 153 -8.13 8.59 5.91
N ALA A 154 -7.28 7.59 5.69
CA ALA A 154 -7.72 6.23 5.38
C ALA A 154 -8.57 5.62 6.51
N ALA A 155 -8.19 5.88 7.76
CA ALA A 155 -8.95 5.41 8.92
C ALA A 155 -10.34 6.06 8.99
N LEU A 156 -10.43 7.38 8.79
CA LEU A 156 -11.69 8.12 8.78
C LEU A 156 -12.58 7.66 7.62
N ASP A 157 -12.08 7.58 6.39
CA ASP A 157 -12.86 7.17 5.23
C ASP A 157 -13.46 5.75 5.40
N CYS A 158 -12.68 4.82 5.95
CA CYS A 158 -13.19 3.48 6.28
C CYS A 158 -14.24 3.52 7.39
N ALA A 159 -13.98 4.27 8.44
CA ALA A 159 -14.84 4.33 9.62
C ALA A 159 -16.17 5.02 9.35
N GLU A 160 -16.16 6.10 8.55
CA GLU A 160 -17.36 6.80 8.06
C GLU A 160 -18.19 5.87 7.13
N GLY A 161 -17.55 4.99 6.38
CA GLY A 161 -18.20 3.92 5.62
C GLY A 161 -18.76 2.78 6.48
N GLY A 162 -18.71 2.90 7.81
CA GLY A 162 -19.22 1.89 8.75
C GLY A 162 -18.28 0.69 8.95
N ILE A 163 -17.03 0.77 8.51
CA ILE A 163 -16.04 -0.30 8.65
C ILE A 163 -15.24 -0.08 9.94
N PRO A 164 -15.16 -1.06 10.85
CA PRO A 164 -14.30 -0.97 12.04
C PRO A 164 -12.81 -0.89 11.65
N VAL A 165 -12.09 0.01 12.29
CA VAL A 165 -10.67 0.27 12.00
C VAL A 165 -9.82 0.09 13.25
N VAL A 166 -8.66 -0.52 13.09
CA VAL A 166 -7.55 -0.49 14.05
C VAL A 166 -6.47 0.41 13.46
N LEU A 167 -6.14 1.51 14.11
CA LEU A 167 -5.07 2.41 13.73
C LEU A 167 -3.89 2.24 14.67
N VAL A 168 -2.72 1.85 14.14
CA VAL A 168 -1.49 1.64 14.92
C VAL A 168 -0.47 2.73 14.57
N GLU A 169 0.05 3.41 15.60
CA GLU A 169 1.06 4.46 15.47
C GLU A 169 2.24 4.18 16.39
N ARG A 170 3.45 4.21 15.86
CA ARG A 170 4.70 3.93 16.60
C ARG A 170 5.08 5.03 17.60
N GLU A 171 4.69 6.28 17.30
CA GLU A 171 4.90 7.42 18.15
C GLU A 171 3.79 7.53 19.22
N ALA A 172 4.06 8.30 20.27
CA ALA A 172 3.09 8.51 21.36
C ALA A 172 1.87 9.35 20.94
N THR A 173 1.85 9.85 19.72
CA THR A 173 0.79 10.70 19.16
C THR A 173 0.65 10.43 17.67
N ILE A 174 -0.55 10.58 17.14
CA ILE A 174 -0.77 10.63 15.69
C ILE A 174 -0.43 12.02 15.14
N GLY A 175 -0.41 12.15 13.81
CA GLY A 175 -0.12 13.42 13.10
C GLY A 175 1.09 13.30 12.16
N GLY A 176 2.03 12.41 12.46
CA GLY A 176 3.21 12.13 11.64
C GLY A 176 4.03 13.39 11.31
N LYS A 177 4.63 13.43 10.13
CA LYS A 177 5.47 14.57 9.72
C LYS A 177 4.67 15.86 9.49
N MET A 178 3.38 15.78 9.15
CA MET A 178 2.56 16.98 8.99
C MET A 178 2.43 17.79 10.29
N ALA A 179 2.44 17.13 11.45
CA ALA A 179 2.43 17.81 12.74
C ALA A 179 3.68 18.68 13.00
N LYS A 180 4.78 18.42 12.27
CA LYS A 180 6.05 19.15 12.36
C LYS A 180 6.15 20.33 11.39
N LEU A 181 5.21 20.49 10.47
CA LEU A 181 5.21 21.54 9.45
C LEU A 181 4.45 22.77 9.93
N ASP A 182 4.95 23.97 9.60
CA ASP A 182 4.20 25.22 9.76
C ASP A 182 3.11 25.34 8.68
N LYS A 183 3.50 25.13 7.43
CA LYS A 183 2.62 25.27 6.25
C LYS A 183 2.65 24.03 5.37
N THR A 184 1.56 23.79 4.65
CA THR A 184 1.47 22.74 3.64
C THR A 184 1.71 23.29 2.23
N PHE A 185 2.43 22.57 1.42
CA PHE A 185 2.60 22.89 0.00
C PHE A 185 1.53 22.15 -0.83
N PRO A 186 0.97 22.72 -1.89
CA PRO A 186 1.27 24.04 -2.48
C PRO A 186 0.37 25.18 -1.98
N THR A 187 -0.63 24.88 -1.16
CA THR A 187 -1.70 25.82 -0.74
C THR A 187 -1.27 26.82 0.32
N ILE A 188 -0.13 26.55 1.00
CA ILE A 188 0.40 27.34 2.12
C ILE A 188 -0.60 27.44 3.28
N ASP A 189 -1.44 26.45 3.45
CA ASP A 189 -2.34 26.34 4.58
C ASP A 189 -1.60 26.05 5.90
N CYS A 190 -2.17 26.46 7.01
CA CYS A 190 -1.68 26.10 8.33
C CYS A 190 -1.82 24.60 8.55
N SER A 191 -0.72 23.88 8.70
CA SER A 191 -0.72 22.41 8.83
C SER A 191 -1.47 21.94 10.08
N ALA A 192 -1.27 22.61 11.22
CA ALA A 192 -1.96 22.29 12.47
C ALA A 192 -3.48 22.53 12.37
N CYS A 193 -3.91 23.54 11.61
CA CYS A 193 -5.32 23.86 11.41
C CYS A 193 -6.06 22.83 10.58
N VAL A 194 -5.36 22.21 9.61
CA VAL A 194 -5.91 21.13 8.77
C VAL A 194 -5.84 19.78 9.49
N LEU A 195 -4.72 19.49 10.14
CA LEU A 195 -4.46 18.21 10.78
C LEU A 195 -5.22 18.03 12.10
N GLY A 196 -5.26 19.08 12.94
CA GLY A 196 -5.81 19.02 14.29
C GLY A 196 -7.24 18.46 14.38
N PRO A 197 -8.21 18.99 13.61
CA PRO A 197 -9.58 18.45 13.58
C PRO A 197 -9.62 16.96 13.23
N LYS A 198 -8.89 16.53 12.20
CA LYS A 198 -8.84 15.12 11.77
C LYS A 198 -8.26 14.19 12.84
N MET A 199 -7.26 14.65 13.60
CA MET A 199 -6.71 13.89 14.72
C MET A 199 -7.76 13.73 15.84
N VAL A 200 -8.55 14.77 16.11
CA VAL A 200 -9.65 14.72 17.07
C VAL A 200 -10.73 13.75 16.60
N ASP A 201 -11.12 13.85 15.33
CA ASP A 201 -12.13 12.97 14.73
C ASP A 201 -11.72 11.49 14.87
N VAL A 202 -10.46 11.15 14.57
CA VAL A 202 -9.92 9.80 14.77
C VAL A 202 -10.05 9.34 16.22
N ALA A 203 -9.68 10.20 17.18
CA ALA A 203 -9.70 9.84 18.60
C ALA A 203 -11.12 9.67 19.17
N GLN A 204 -12.12 10.28 18.55
CA GLN A 204 -13.51 10.28 19.02
C GLN A 204 -14.41 9.33 18.21
N HIS A 205 -13.93 8.84 17.05
CA HIS A 205 -14.75 8.02 16.17
C HIS A 205 -15.04 6.64 16.76
N PRO A 206 -16.32 6.22 16.90
CA PRO A 206 -16.68 4.98 17.59
C PRO A 206 -16.17 3.71 16.86
N ASN A 207 -15.94 3.79 15.55
CA ASN A 207 -15.46 2.68 14.73
C ASN A 207 -13.92 2.63 14.64
N ILE A 208 -13.17 3.53 15.31
CA ILE A 208 -11.71 3.55 15.28
C ILE A 208 -11.15 3.15 16.64
N THR A 209 -10.35 2.08 16.67
CA THR A 209 -9.52 1.72 17.82
C THR A 209 -8.11 2.23 17.56
N LEU A 210 -7.68 3.24 18.33
CA LEU A 210 -6.34 3.82 18.21
C LEU A 210 -5.36 3.16 19.18
N TYR A 211 -4.30 2.56 18.64
CA TYR A 211 -3.13 2.10 19.38
C TYR A 211 -1.95 3.05 19.07
N ALA A 212 -1.83 4.13 19.83
CA ALA A 212 -0.64 4.98 19.81
C ALA A 212 0.48 4.36 20.66
N TYR A 213 1.73 4.71 20.39
CA TYR A 213 2.94 4.15 20.98
C TYR A 213 3.02 2.63 20.84
N SER A 214 2.61 2.13 19.67
CA SER A 214 2.47 0.71 19.38
C SER A 214 3.04 0.33 18.01
N GLU A 215 3.50 -0.89 17.86
CA GLU A 215 4.12 -1.39 16.64
C GLU A 215 3.54 -2.74 16.25
N VAL A 216 3.34 -2.96 14.95
CA VAL A 216 2.99 -4.28 14.42
C VAL A 216 4.24 -5.15 14.42
N GLU A 217 4.20 -6.28 15.12
CA GLU A 217 5.31 -7.23 15.22
C GLU A 217 5.19 -8.36 14.18
N GLU A 218 3.98 -8.85 13.97
CA GLU A 218 3.77 -10.01 13.13
C GLU A 218 2.41 -9.92 12.43
N VAL A 219 2.38 -10.36 11.18
CA VAL A 219 1.16 -10.52 10.39
C VAL A 219 1.17 -11.93 9.83
N SER A 220 0.11 -12.68 10.07
CA SER A 220 -0.12 -14.01 9.54
C SER A 220 -1.51 -14.11 8.89
N GLY A 221 -1.81 -15.24 8.25
CA GLY A 221 -3.09 -15.44 7.57
C GLY A 221 -3.03 -15.14 6.07
N PHE A 222 -4.14 -14.70 5.50
CA PHE A 222 -4.29 -14.44 4.06
C PHE A 222 -5.28 -13.31 3.82
N VAL A 223 -5.34 -12.80 2.59
CA VAL A 223 -6.23 -11.70 2.19
C VAL A 223 -7.68 -12.02 2.58
N GLY A 224 -8.25 -11.13 3.37
CA GLY A 224 -9.58 -11.29 3.95
C GLY A 224 -9.58 -11.79 5.40
N ASN A 225 -8.49 -12.41 5.89
CA ASN A 225 -8.39 -12.98 7.23
C ASN A 225 -6.94 -12.96 7.72
N PHE A 226 -6.51 -11.80 8.19
CA PHE A 226 -5.20 -11.62 8.80
C PHE A 226 -5.31 -11.64 10.32
N THR A 227 -4.37 -12.30 10.96
CA THR A 227 -4.10 -12.23 12.40
C THR A 227 -2.88 -11.36 12.61
N VAL A 228 -3.01 -10.27 13.36
CA VAL A 228 -1.98 -9.26 13.56
C VAL A 228 -1.61 -9.16 15.03
N ARG A 229 -0.33 -9.32 15.35
CA ARG A 229 0.21 -9.07 16.68
C ARG A 229 0.75 -7.66 16.77
N ILE A 230 0.27 -6.91 17.77
CA ILE A 230 0.61 -5.51 18.00
C ILE A 230 1.24 -5.41 19.38
N ARG A 231 2.47 -4.91 19.44
CA ARG A 231 3.16 -4.59 20.68
C ARG A 231 2.84 -3.15 21.08
N LYS A 232 2.17 -2.99 22.22
CA LYS A 232 1.96 -1.71 22.90
C LYS A 232 3.17 -1.48 23.82
N LYS A 233 3.98 -0.49 23.48
CA LYS A 233 5.19 -0.18 24.23
C LYS A 233 4.85 0.41 25.60
N ALA A 234 5.65 0.06 26.61
CA ALA A 234 5.50 0.60 27.96
C ALA A 234 5.69 2.12 27.99
N THR A 235 4.64 2.84 28.25
CA THR A 235 4.68 4.31 28.37
C THR A 235 5.27 4.77 29.72
N HIS A 236 5.32 3.87 30.72
CA HIS A 236 5.63 4.13 32.11
C HIS A 236 4.75 5.22 32.74
N VAL A 237 3.62 5.50 32.10
CA VAL A 237 2.56 6.43 32.55
C VAL A 237 1.22 5.77 32.25
N ASP A 238 0.40 5.61 33.24
CA ASP A 238 -0.98 5.15 33.06
C ASP A 238 -1.80 6.23 32.34
N TRP A 239 -2.05 6.00 31.06
CA TRP A 239 -2.77 6.94 30.22
C TRP A 239 -4.24 7.09 30.58
N SER A 240 -4.82 6.15 31.29
CA SER A 240 -6.19 6.28 31.80
C SER A 240 -6.27 7.36 32.91
N LEU A 241 -5.22 7.51 33.71
CA LEU A 241 -5.11 8.46 34.79
C LEU A 241 -4.44 9.78 34.37
N CYS A 242 -3.61 9.76 33.32
CA CYS A 242 -2.87 10.95 32.87
C CYS A 242 -3.81 11.99 32.26
N THR A 243 -3.77 13.22 32.73
CA THR A 243 -4.55 14.36 32.20
C THR A 243 -3.78 15.21 31.18
N GLY A 244 -2.50 14.91 30.92
CA GLY A 244 -1.67 15.70 30.01
C GLY A 244 -1.34 17.11 30.52
N CYS A 245 -1.32 17.32 31.83
CA CYS A 245 -1.11 18.64 32.43
C CYS A 245 0.33 19.19 32.31
N GLY A 246 1.33 18.35 31.98
CA GLY A 246 2.72 18.77 31.77
C GLY A 246 3.56 18.97 33.04
N ALA A 247 3.00 18.94 34.27
CA ALA A 247 3.75 19.18 35.50
C ALA A 247 4.98 18.26 35.67
N CYS A 248 4.89 17.01 35.23
CA CYS A 248 5.99 16.06 35.26
C CYS A 248 7.10 16.42 34.27
N THR A 249 6.78 16.96 33.12
CA THR A 249 7.73 17.43 32.10
C THR A 249 8.53 18.64 32.61
N GLU A 250 7.86 19.63 33.15
CA GLU A 250 8.51 20.85 33.68
C GLU A 250 9.50 20.56 34.81
N LYS A 251 9.19 19.63 35.69
CA LYS A 251 9.98 19.28 36.86
C LYS A 251 11.01 18.18 36.63
N CYS A 252 11.06 17.58 35.42
CA CYS A 252 12.01 16.53 35.10
C CYS A 252 13.45 17.04 35.14
N PRO A 253 14.35 16.43 35.94
CA PRO A 253 15.75 16.87 36.02
C PRO A 253 16.62 16.33 34.86
N SER A 254 16.12 15.41 34.06
CA SER A 254 16.80 14.85 32.89
C SER A 254 16.41 15.65 31.64
N LYS A 255 17.23 16.61 31.27
CA LYS A 255 17.00 17.57 30.18
C LYS A 255 17.97 17.41 29.02
N LYS A 256 18.34 16.19 28.69
CA LYS A 256 19.31 15.87 27.65
C LYS A 256 18.82 14.96 26.53
N PRO A 257 17.62 14.36 26.57
CA PRO A 257 17.12 13.63 25.40
C PRO A 257 17.03 14.57 24.20
N PRO A 258 17.47 14.12 23.01
CA PRO A 258 17.29 14.90 21.79
C PRO A 258 15.80 15.09 21.50
N ASP A 259 15.42 16.28 21.08
CA ASP A 259 14.04 16.57 20.67
C ASP A 259 13.78 16.07 19.24
N THR A 260 13.28 14.86 19.13
CA THR A 260 12.99 14.21 17.84
C THR A 260 11.80 14.85 17.12
N PHE A 261 10.90 15.50 17.85
CA PHE A 261 9.79 16.22 17.22
C PHE A 261 10.30 17.45 16.47
N ASN A 262 11.23 18.22 17.08
CA ASN A 262 11.85 19.37 16.47
C ASN A 262 13.13 19.03 15.66
N GLU A 263 13.20 17.82 15.08
CA GLU A 263 14.29 17.39 14.20
C GLU A 263 15.68 17.58 14.81
N TYR A 264 15.83 17.24 16.08
CA TYR A 264 17.10 17.31 16.85
C TYR A 264 17.69 18.71 16.99
N THR A 265 16.89 19.77 16.81
CA THR A 265 17.37 21.16 16.96
C THR A 265 17.52 21.61 18.40
N GLY A 266 17.13 20.80 19.37
CA GLY A 266 17.24 21.07 20.80
C GLY A 266 17.14 19.82 21.65
N ASP A 267 17.13 20.02 22.96
CA ASP A 267 16.96 18.97 23.96
C ASP A 267 15.55 19.04 24.57
N THR A 268 15.00 17.88 24.92
CA THR A 268 13.77 17.77 25.68
C THR A 268 14.00 17.11 27.03
N THR A 269 12.96 16.60 27.67
CA THR A 269 13.06 15.90 28.95
C THR A 269 12.78 14.41 28.81
N ALA A 270 13.27 13.61 29.75
CA ALA A 270 13.04 12.15 29.72
C ALA A 270 11.56 11.76 29.88
N ILE A 271 10.69 12.64 30.36
CA ILE A 271 9.24 12.49 30.33
C ILE A 271 8.64 13.68 29.59
N THR A 272 7.95 13.43 28.49
CA THR A 272 7.49 14.52 27.63
C THR A 272 6.15 14.22 26.97
N ILE A 273 5.49 15.28 26.48
CA ILE A 273 4.41 15.27 25.49
C ILE A 273 5.05 15.74 24.19
N ALA A 274 4.80 15.06 23.08
CA ALA A 274 5.46 15.36 21.81
C ALA A 274 5.26 16.83 21.38
N PHE A 275 4.03 17.32 21.44
CA PHE A 275 3.70 18.73 21.16
C PHE A 275 2.34 19.10 21.81
N PRO A 276 2.02 20.40 21.94
CA PRO A 276 0.84 20.83 22.70
C PRO A 276 -0.50 20.30 22.23
N GLN A 277 -0.66 20.05 20.91
CA GLN A 277 -1.88 19.54 20.29
C GLN A 277 -1.85 18.02 20.06
N ALA A 278 -0.90 17.31 20.68
CA ALA A 278 -0.75 15.86 20.55
C ALA A 278 -2.06 15.09 20.84
N ILE A 279 -2.33 14.06 20.09
CA ILE A 279 -3.47 13.15 20.30
C ILE A 279 -2.97 11.70 20.23
N PRO A 280 -3.14 10.95 21.31
CA PRO A 280 -3.58 11.38 22.63
C PRO A 280 -2.61 12.38 23.29
N LYS A 281 -3.13 13.35 24.04
CA LYS A 281 -2.30 14.29 24.79
C LYS A 281 -1.86 13.66 26.12
N LYS A 282 -0.89 12.77 26.05
CA LYS A 282 -0.39 11.98 27.17
C LYS A 282 1.14 12.05 27.23
N THR A 283 1.70 11.92 28.43
CA THR A 283 3.15 11.86 28.59
C THR A 283 3.66 10.43 28.41
N VAL A 284 4.91 10.31 27.95
CA VAL A 284 5.67 9.06 27.88
C VAL A 284 7.02 9.27 28.54
N ILE A 285 7.54 8.26 29.23
CA ILE A 285 8.90 8.26 29.77
C ILE A 285 9.81 7.54 28.77
N ASN A 286 10.83 8.23 28.27
CA ASN A 286 11.90 7.59 27.53
C ASN A 286 12.82 6.81 28.49
N PRO A 287 12.86 5.45 28.41
CA PRO A 287 13.58 4.63 29.37
C PRO A 287 15.10 4.85 29.34
N GLU A 288 15.68 5.19 28.19
CA GLU A 288 17.14 5.36 28.02
C GLU A 288 17.65 6.59 28.77
N TYR A 289 16.87 7.64 28.87
CA TYR A 289 17.24 8.92 29.48
C TYR A 289 16.66 9.11 30.88
N CYS A 290 15.73 8.26 31.32
CA CYS A 290 15.11 8.38 32.62
C CYS A 290 16.06 7.88 33.74
N ARG A 291 16.45 8.78 34.67
CA ARG A 291 17.31 8.44 35.79
C ARG A 291 16.71 7.40 36.74
N ARG A 292 15.38 7.28 36.82
CA ARG A 292 14.70 6.27 37.61
C ARG A 292 14.87 4.89 36.97
N LEU A 293 14.58 4.78 35.67
CA LEU A 293 14.64 3.50 34.96
C LEU A 293 16.09 3.01 34.71
N THR A 294 17.03 3.95 34.52
CA THR A 294 18.44 3.57 34.25
C THR A 294 19.27 3.36 35.50
N LYS A 295 19.00 4.07 36.60
CA LYS A 295 19.90 4.15 37.78
C LYS A 295 19.15 4.00 39.13
N ASP A 296 17.86 3.81 39.12
CA ASP A 296 16.97 3.76 40.28
C ASP A 296 17.12 5.02 41.22
N LYS A 297 17.47 6.18 40.67
CA LYS A 297 17.81 7.40 41.40
C LYS A 297 16.98 8.60 40.98
N CYS A 298 15.68 8.51 41.01
CA CYS A 298 14.79 9.65 40.77
C CYS A 298 13.34 9.26 41.05
N GLY A 299 12.46 10.19 41.24
CA GLY A 299 11.02 9.96 41.48
C GLY A 299 10.25 11.28 41.41
N VAL A 300 10.84 12.32 40.83
CA VAL A 300 10.24 13.67 40.82
C VAL A 300 8.91 13.68 40.10
N CYS A 301 8.83 13.07 38.92
CA CYS A 301 7.58 13.03 38.14
C CYS A 301 6.43 12.34 38.90
N ALA A 302 6.71 11.28 39.65
CA ALA A 302 5.70 10.60 40.45
C ALA A 302 5.21 11.47 41.62
N LYS A 303 6.14 12.25 42.23
CA LYS A 303 5.79 13.15 43.35
C LYS A 303 4.94 14.36 42.95
N VAL A 304 5.12 14.85 41.73
CA VAL A 304 4.39 16.03 41.23
C VAL A 304 3.15 15.68 40.42
N CYS A 305 2.92 14.42 40.13
CA CYS A 305 1.76 13.95 39.37
C CYS A 305 0.49 14.03 40.25
N PRO A 306 -0.50 14.87 39.91
CA PRO A 306 -1.68 15.04 40.76
C PRO A 306 -2.60 13.80 40.74
N THR A 307 -2.51 12.98 39.69
CA THR A 307 -3.38 11.80 39.51
C THR A 307 -2.67 10.48 39.80
N GLY A 308 -1.38 10.49 40.16
CA GLY A 308 -0.62 9.29 40.43
C GLY A 308 -0.42 8.37 39.21
N ALA A 309 -0.43 8.95 37.99
CA ALA A 309 -0.36 8.22 36.74
C ALA A 309 1.00 7.56 36.46
N ILE A 310 2.08 7.89 37.17
CA ILE A 310 3.43 7.37 36.90
C ILE A 310 3.57 5.95 37.40
N LYS A 311 3.93 5.03 36.50
CA LYS A 311 4.09 3.58 36.73
C LYS A 311 5.42 3.11 36.11
N TYR A 312 6.49 3.09 36.88
CA TYR A 312 7.82 2.72 36.37
C TYR A 312 7.96 1.24 36.04
N ASP A 313 7.10 0.40 36.55
CA ASP A 313 7.05 -1.06 36.43
C ASP A 313 6.19 -1.55 35.27
N MET A 314 5.74 -0.67 34.39
CA MET A 314 5.02 -1.05 33.18
C MET A 314 5.94 -1.82 32.24
N GLU A 315 5.39 -2.87 31.64
CA GLU A 315 6.02 -3.69 30.60
C GLU A 315 5.25 -3.54 29.30
N ASP A 316 5.88 -3.93 28.18
CA ASP A 316 5.23 -3.99 26.88
C ASP A 316 4.08 -5.02 26.93
N GLU A 317 2.97 -4.69 26.28
CA GLU A 317 1.81 -5.57 26.16
C GLU A 317 1.63 -5.97 24.68
N VAL A 318 1.42 -7.26 24.43
CA VAL A 318 1.10 -7.74 23.08
C VAL A 318 -0.39 -8.03 22.98
N VAL A 319 -1.06 -7.39 22.04
CA VAL A 319 -2.46 -7.63 21.69
C VAL A 319 -2.56 -8.28 20.30
N THR A 320 -3.57 -9.09 20.11
CA THR A 320 -3.85 -9.75 18.82
C THR A 320 -5.15 -9.22 18.24
N GLU A 321 -5.11 -8.80 16.98
CA GLU A 321 -6.26 -8.27 16.26
C GLU A 321 -6.51 -9.07 14.98
N GLU A 322 -7.79 -9.37 14.73
CA GLU A 322 -8.24 -10.05 13.50
C GLU A 322 -8.79 -9.00 12.52
N VAL A 323 -8.22 -8.95 11.32
CA VAL A 323 -8.59 -7.96 10.29
C VAL A 323 -8.64 -8.59 8.89
N GLY A 324 -9.45 -8.02 8.01
CA GLY A 324 -9.56 -8.52 6.62
C GLY A 324 -8.66 -7.80 5.64
N SER A 325 -8.26 -6.56 5.95
CA SER A 325 -7.43 -5.74 5.08
C SER A 325 -6.42 -4.93 5.87
N ILE A 326 -5.31 -4.61 5.24
CA ILE A 326 -4.22 -3.82 5.83
C ILE A 326 -3.90 -2.66 4.90
N VAL A 327 -3.92 -1.45 5.44
CA VAL A 327 -3.47 -0.22 4.78
C VAL A 327 -2.13 0.17 5.37
N ALA A 328 -1.07 0.13 4.57
CA ALA A 328 0.26 0.58 4.96
C ALA A 328 0.42 2.08 4.66
N ALA A 329 0.44 2.90 5.71
CA ALA A 329 0.58 4.35 5.66
C ALA A 329 1.79 4.83 6.49
N THR A 330 2.90 4.08 6.41
CA THR A 330 4.09 4.23 7.27
C THR A 330 4.89 5.51 7.01
N GLY A 331 4.50 6.29 5.99
CA GLY A 331 5.15 7.54 5.64
C GLY A 331 6.49 7.33 4.94
N TYR A 332 7.40 8.27 5.16
CA TYR A 332 8.77 8.26 4.60
C TYR A 332 9.76 8.73 5.64
N ASP A 333 11.00 8.33 5.50
CA ASP A 333 12.13 8.92 6.23
C ASP A 333 12.98 9.77 5.28
N LEU A 334 13.63 10.80 5.83
CA LEU A 334 14.57 11.59 5.05
C LEU A 334 15.75 10.70 4.67
N MET A 335 16.12 10.76 3.40
CA MET A 335 17.28 10.05 2.90
C MET A 335 18.55 10.60 3.53
N ASP A 336 19.45 9.72 3.92
CA ASP A 336 20.79 10.13 4.33
C ASP A 336 21.55 10.63 3.10
N TRP A 337 21.62 11.95 2.96
CA TRP A 337 22.30 12.61 1.84
C TRP A 337 23.82 12.39 1.85
N THR A 338 24.40 11.98 2.99
CA THR A 338 25.85 11.75 3.10
C THR A 338 26.35 10.56 2.28
N VAL A 339 25.47 9.69 1.83
CA VAL A 339 25.78 8.59 0.90
C VAL A 339 26.09 9.08 -0.53
N TYR A 340 25.75 10.33 -0.85
CA TYR A 340 25.99 10.96 -2.14
C TYR A 340 27.10 11.98 -2.02
N GLN A 341 28.26 11.65 -2.56
CA GLN A 341 29.47 12.51 -2.49
C GLN A 341 29.29 13.87 -3.20
N GLU A 342 28.46 13.92 -4.25
CA GLU A 342 28.11 15.15 -4.97
C GLU A 342 27.32 16.16 -4.12
N TYR A 343 26.71 15.73 -3.02
CA TYR A 343 26.02 16.59 -2.06
C TYR A 343 26.81 16.76 -0.76
N ASP A 344 28.13 16.46 -0.81
CA ASP A 344 29.01 16.56 0.35
C ASP A 344 28.97 17.97 0.94
N ARG A 345 28.92 18.01 2.26
CA ARG A 345 28.70 19.23 3.02
C ARG A 345 29.89 20.18 2.90
N ASP A 346 29.88 21.05 1.92
CA ASP A 346 30.74 22.22 1.97
C ASP A 346 30.31 23.09 3.16
N ARG A 347 31.17 23.17 4.18
CA ARG A 347 30.92 23.98 5.38
C ARG A 347 30.70 25.47 5.09
N LYS A 348 30.81 25.90 3.84
CA LYS A 348 30.62 27.29 3.38
C LYS A 348 29.28 27.54 2.72
N SER A 349 28.55 26.49 2.30
CA SER A 349 27.19 26.63 1.79
C SER A 349 26.23 26.59 2.96
N VAL A 350 25.86 27.75 3.47
CA VAL A 350 24.72 27.90 4.36
C VAL A 350 23.50 28.07 3.47
N VAL A 351 22.71 27.06 3.39
CA VAL A 351 21.34 27.20 2.84
C VAL A 351 20.36 27.23 4.01
#